data_037eb3c2e09006a8342d269c79faa67e
#
_entry.id   037eb3c2e09006a8342d269c79faa67e
#
_cell.length_a   1.000
_cell.length_b   1.000
_cell.length_c   1.000
_cell.angle_alpha   90.00
_cell.angle_beta   90.00
_cell.angle_gamma   90.00
#
_symmetry.space_group_name_H-M   'P 1'
#
loop_
_entity.id
_entity.type
_entity.pdbx_description
1 polymer ?
#
loop_
_entity_poly.entity_id
_entity_poly.type
_entity_poly.pdbx_seq_one_letter_code
_entity_poly.pdbx_strand_id
1 'polypeptide(L)'
;MIRCLCSLVAFVMLTTTLCAQTPAWQPAPGHLTLDLWPHGAPGAVASPAPEVDTTTAKDNLVAGKPLVRLGNISVPTLTVYEPKGKNTGAAVVVFPGGGYHILAVDLEGTEVCDWLNSVGIACVLVNYRVPDSGPYPKSSAALQDAQRALGLVRSRAGEWHIDPKRVGVLGFSAGAHLSAALSTHFEQRLYEPIDDADKVSCRPDFAVIVYPGYLALAEQNFAPNSEIHVTEKTPPSFIVQAEDDPVHVENSTVYFLALKNAKVPAEMHLYAHGGHGYGLRRTELPITAWPKLAEAWLETIHIVASGQ
;
A
#
# COMPACT_ATOMS: atom_id res chain seq x y z
N MET A 1 81.54 23.39 -7.90
CA MET A 1 80.25 23.90 -8.35
C MET A 1 79.23 22.78 -8.32
N ILE A 2 78.43 22.67 -7.26
CA ILE A 2 77.41 21.66 -7.05
C ILE A 2 76.07 22.29 -7.38
N ARG A 3 75.39 21.79 -8.43
CA ARG A 3 74.02 22.20 -8.79
C ARG A 3 73.03 21.33 -8.05
N CYS A 4 72.31 21.93 -7.09
CA CYS A 4 71.13 21.34 -6.50
C CYS A 4 69.94 21.40 -7.48
N LEU A 5 69.41 20.23 -7.88
CA LEU A 5 68.13 20.13 -8.57
C LEU A 5 67.01 20.02 -7.50
N CYS A 6 66.21 21.07 -7.39
CA CYS A 6 64.96 20.97 -6.62
C CYS A 6 63.86 20.37 -7.50
N SER A 7 63.46 19.15 -7.25
CA SER A 7 62.30 18.51 -7.87
C SER A 7 61.00 19.00 -7.14
N LEU A 8 60.20 19.76 -7.87
CA LEU A 8 58.86 20.18 -7.42
C LEU A 8 57.89 19.01 -7.64
N VAL A 9 57.42 18.39 -6.58
CA VAL A 9 56.34 17.37 -6.63
C VAL A 9 55.01 18.11 -6.56
N ALA A 10 54.29 18.18 -7.67
CA ALA A 10 52.94 18.73 -7.71
C ALA A 10 51.97 17.67 -7.17
N PHE A 11 51.37 17.97 -6.03
CA PHE A 11 50.31 17.17 -5.42
C PHE A 11 48.95 17.51 -6.08
N VAL A 12 48.46 16.67 -7.00
CA VAL A 12 47.15 16.83 -7.61
C VAL A 12 46.12 16.33 -6.60
N MET A 13 45.43 17.23 -5.92
CA MET A 13 44.23 16.88 -5.12
C MET A 13 43.10 16.54 -6.07
N LEU A 14 42.78 15.26 -6.17
CA LEU A 14 41.55 14.79 -6.82
C LEU A 14 40.38 15.08 -5.88
N THR A 15 39.65 16.17 -6.14
CA THR A 15 38.36 16.43 -5.47
C THR A 15 37.30 15.49 -6.07
N THR A 16 37.00 14.39 -5.40
CA THR A 16 35.82 13.60 -5.72
C THR A 16 34.58 14.39 -5.31
N THR A 17 33.88 14.97 -6.30
CA THR A 17 32.53 15.48 -6.12
C THR A 17 31.64 14.28 -5.80
N LEU A 18 31.30 14.11 -4.50
CA LEU A 18 30.18 13.26 -4.12
C LEU A 18 28.94 13.90 -4.76
N CYS A 19 28.41 13.29 -5.82
CA CYS A 19 27.04 13.57 -6.24
C CYS A 19 26.14 13.20 -5.06
N ALA A 20 25.59 14.21 -4.39
CA ALA A 20 24.54 13.99 -3.41
C ALA A 20 23.37 13.34 -4.16
N GLN A 21 23.10 12.05 -3.90
CA GLN A 21 21.90 11.41 -4.40
C GLN A 21 20.71 12.20 -3.86
N THR A 22 19.76 12.52 -4.73
CA THR A 22 18.48 13.10 -4.30
C THR A 22 17.88 12.12 -3.27
N PRO A 23 17.54 12.59 -2.05
CA PRO A 23 16.94 11.70 -1.06
C PRO A 23 15.73 11.01 -1.66
N ALA A 24 15.57 9.71 -1.41
CA ALA A 24 14.32 9.01 -1.68
C ALA A 24 13.17 9.77 -1.01
N TRP A 25 11.95 9.65 -1.56
CA TRP A 25 10.78 10.25 -0.94
C TRP A 25 10.71 9.90 0.56
N GLN A 26 10.36 10.87 1.38
CA GLN A 26 10.15 10.68 2.81
C GLN A 26 8.80 11.27 3.21
N PRO A 27 8.12 10.68 4.21
CA PRO A 27 6.92 11.27 4.78
C PRO A 27 7.20 12.70 5.28
N ALA A 28 6.19 13.57 5.23
CA ALA A 28 6.30 14.91 5.79
C ALA A 28 6.70 14.85 7.28
N PRO A 29 7.48 15.81 7.78
CA PRO A 29 7.86 15.85 9.19
C PRO A 29 6.65 15.86 10.13
N GLY A 30 6.78 15.20 11.28
CA GLY A 30 5.73 15.17 12.32
C GLY A 30 4.87 13.92 12.32
N HIS A 31 5.10 12.98 11.41
CA HIS A 31 4.47 11.67 11.42
C HIS A 31 5.39 10.61 12.03
N LEU A 32 4.82 9.70 12.81
CA LEU A 32 5.56 8.54 13.35
C LEU A 32 5.81 7.54 12.22
N THR A 33 7.07 7.26 11.96
CA THR A 33 7.49 6.20 11.02
C THR A 33 8.25 5.12 11.75
N LEU A 34 7.94 3.86 11.49
CA LEU A 34 8.55 2.69 12.10
C LEU A 34 8.97 1.69 11.03
N ASP A 35 10.13 1.07 11.23
CA ASP A 35 10.50 -0.12 10.47
C ASP A 35 9.59 -1.29 10.87
N LEU A 36 9.08 -2.03 9.88
CA LEU A 36 8.27 -3.23 10.15
C LEU A 36 9.10 -4.33 10.84
N TRP A 37 10.40 -4.39 10.54
CA TRP A 37 11.29 -5.46 10.95
C TRP A 37 12.52 -4.89 11.67
N PRO A 38 12.52 -4.82 13.01
CA PRO A 38 13.60 -4.17 13.77
C PRO A 38 14.97 -4.85 13.62
N HIS A 39 15.00 -6.11 13.15
CA HIS A 39 16.23 -6.90 12.97
C HIS A 39 16.43 -7.34 11.52
N GLY A 40 15.77 -6.68 10.57
CA GLY A 40 15.76 -7.01 9.14
C GLY A 40 14.60 -7.92 8.73
N ALA A 41 14.10 -7.70 7.52
CA ALA A 41 12.96 -8.43 6.99
C ALA A 41 13.30 -9.89 6.64
N PRO A 42 12.37 -10.85 6.76
CA PRO A 42 12.59 -12.21 6.32
C PRO A 42 12.99 -12.26 4.85
N GLY A 43 14.08 -12.96 4.52
CA GLY A 43 14.60 -13.06 3.15
C GLY A 43 15.25 -11.78 2.61
N ALA A 44 15.63 -10.84 3.46
CA ALA A 44 16.31 -9.62 3.04
C ALA A 44 17.64 -9.93 2.32
N VAL A 45 17.92 -9.17 1.24
CA VAL A 45 19.18 -9.26 0.52
C VAL A 45 20.32 -8.56 1.28
N ALA A 46 21.54 -9.09 1.20
CA ALA A 46 22.69 -8.59 1.96
C ALA A 46 23.13 -7.16 1.58
N SER A 47 22.92 -6.76 0.32
CA SER A 47 23.32 -5.44 -0.20
C SER A 47 22.24 -4.94 -1.16
N PRO A 48 21.11 -4.43 -0.66
CA PRO A 48 20.04 -3.94 -1.51
C PRO A 48 20.47 -2.67 -2.25
N ALA A 49 19.89 -2.45 -3.44
CA ALA A 49 19.98 -1.15 -4.10
C ALA A 49 19.31 -0.09 -3.21
N PRO A 50 19.82 1.16 -3.22
CA PRO A 50 19.21 2.24 -2.44
C PRO A 50 17.79 2.51 -2.91
N GLU A 51 16.92 2.87 -1.97
CA GLU A 51 15.58 3.38 -2.25
C GLU A 51 15.66 4.62 -3.14
N VAL A 52 14.80 4.71 -4.13
CA VAL A 52 14.85 5.75 -5.16
C VAL A 52 13.46 6.15 -5.63
N ASP A 53 13.27 7.46 -5.87
CA ASP A 53 12.15 7.94 -6.70
C ASP A 53 12.49 7.70 -8.17
N THR A 54 11.77 6.78 -8.80
CA THR A 54 11.96 6.42 -10.21
C THR A 54 11.15 7.29 -11.17
N THR A 55 10.45 8.32 -10.68
CA THR A 55 9.62 9.22 -11.48
C THR A 55 10.45 10.00 -12.48
N THR A 56 9.97 10.07 -13.71
CA THR A 56 10.61 10.81 -14.79
C THR A 56 9.66 11.81 -15.44
N ALA A 57 10.19 12.80 -16.14
CA ALA A 57 9.39 13.78 -16.90
C ALA A 57 8.60 13.16 -18.07
N LYS A 58 8.86 11.88 -18.41
CA LYS A 58 8.17 11.13 -19.47
C LYS A 58 6.96 10.35 -18.96
N ASP A 59 6.79 10.26 -17.65
CA ASP A 59 5.68 9.52 -17.05
C ASP A 59 4.36 10.26 -17.24
N ASN A 60 3.31 9.48 -17.42
CA ASN A 60 1.97 10.02 -17.56
C ASN A 60 1.53 10.77 -16.30
N LEU A 61 0.87 11.90 -16.52
CA LEU A 61 0.22 12.66 -15.47
C LEU A 61 -1.14 12.04 -15.11
N VAL A 62 -1.49 12.06 -13.83
CA VAL A 62 -2.84 11.69 -13.36
C VAL A 62 -3.58 12.97 -12.98
N ALA A 63 -4.71 13.23 -13.63
CA ALA A 63 -5.45 14.49 -13.49
C ALA A 63 -4.55 15.74 -13.63
N GLY A 64 -3.62 15.71 -14.59
CA GLY A 64 -2.70 16.82 -14.87
C GLY A 64 -1.53 16.98 -13.88
N LYS A 65 -1.35 16.07 -12.92
CA LYS A 65 -0.29 16.12 -11.90
C LYS A 65 0.65 14.92 -12.00
N PRO A 66 1.97 15.09 -11.77
CA PRO A 66 2.89 13.97 -11.63
C PRO A 66 2.54 13.14 -10.38
N LEU A 67 3.11 11.96 -10.28
CA LEU A 67 3.05 11.13 -9.07
C LEU A 67 4.46 10.61 -8.74
N VAL A 68 4.70 10.30 -7.46
CA VAL A 68 5.97 9.74 -6.98
C VAL A 68 5.95 8.22 -7.09
N ARG A 69 6.94 7.64 -7.77
CA ARG A 69 7.14 6.20 -7.95
C ARG A 69 8.33 5.72 -7.12
N LEU A 70 8.07 5.35 -5.88
CA LEU A 70 9.11 4.88 -4.97
C LEU A 70 9.50 3.43 -5.27
N GLY A 71 10.76 3.17 -5.54
CA GLY A 71 11.30 1.84 -5.85
C GLY A 71 12.45 1.45 -4.93
N ASN A 72 12.88 0.18 -5.04
CA ASN A 72 13.98 -0.41 -4.28
C ASN A 72 13.78 -0.37 -2.76
N ILE A 73 12.54 -0.53 -2.29
CA ILE A 73 12.22 -0.60 -0.87
C ILE A 73 12.66 -1.96 -0.32
N SER A 74 13.76 -1.99 0.38
CA SER A 74 14.31 -3.19 1.05
C SER A 74 14.08 -3.18 2.56
N VAL A 75 13.88 -2.00 3.13
CA VAL A 75 13.50 -1.78 4.54
C VAL A 75 12.06 -1.27 4.56
N PRO A 76 11.08 -2.18 4.69
CA PRO A 76 9.68 -1.79 4.67
C PRO A 76 9.32 -1.05 5.95
N THR A 77 8.52 0.01 5.81
CA THR A 77 8.11 0.90 6.89
C THR A 77 6.60 1.05 6.96
N LEU A 78 6.09 1.46 8.11
CA LEU A 78 4.77 2.05 8.23
C LEU A 78 4.88 3.49 8.76
N THR A 79 4.01 4.37 8.26
CA THR A 79 3.90 5.75 8.74
C THR A 79 2.48 6.03 9.20
N VAL A 80 2.33 6.54 10.42
CA VAL A 80 1.02 6.83 11.04
C VAL A 80 0.63 8.28 10.80
N TYR A 81 -0.53 8.48 10.19
CA TYR A 81 -1.18 9.77 9.96
C TYR A 81 -2.43 9.85 10.82
N GLU A 82 -2.36 10.59 11.93
CA GLU A 82 -3.49 10.75 12.85
C GLU A 82 -4.44 11.86 12.38
N PRO A 83 -5.77 11.69 12.51
CA PRO A 83 -6.73 12.72 12.15
C PRO A 83 -6.59 13.94 13.08
N LYS A 84 -6.57 15.14 12.47
CA LYS A 84 -6.55 16.41 13.20
C LYS A 84 -7.99 16.83 13.52
N GLY A 85 -8.52 16.46 14.65
CA GLY A 85 -9.89 16.80 15.06
C GLY A 85 -10.70 15.60 15.49
N LYS A 86 -11.89 15.38 14.91
CA LYS A 86 -12.71 14.20 15.23
C LYS A 86 -11.93 12.92 14.90
N ASN A 87 -11.78 12.06 15.90
CA ASN A 87 -11.22 10.72 15.74
C ASN A 87 -12.33 9.70 15.97
N THR A 88 -12.58 8.84 14.97
CA THR A 88 -13.58 7.77 15.06
C THR A 88 -13.09 6.55 15.83
N GLY A 89 -11.80 6.47 16.10
CA GLY A 89 -11.13 5.28 16.62
C GLY A 89 -10.88 4.22 15.55
N ALA A 90 -11.31 4.40 14.31
CA ALA A 90 -11.00 3.48 13.22
C ALA A 90 -9.63 3.79 12.60
N ALA A 91 -9.00 2.76 12.04
CA ALA A 91 -7.78 2.91 11.26
C ALA A 91 -7.86 2.13 9.94
N VAL A 92 -7.16 2.63 8.92
CA VAL A 92 -6.99 1.96 7.64
C VAL A 92 -5.51 1.82 7.33
N VAL A 93 -5.05 0.60 7.13
CA VAL A 93 -3.71 0.30 6.63
C VAL A 93 -3.75 0.39 5.10
N VAL A 94 -2.96 1.29 4.53
CA VAL A 94 -2.99 1.63 3.11
C VAL A 94 -1.80 1.00 2.39
N PHE A 95 -2.10 0.28 1.30
CA PHE A 95 -1.13 -0.35 0.42
C PHE A 95 -1.20 0.27 -0.97
N PRO A 96 -0.23 1.15 -1.35
CA PRO A 96 -0.17 1.70 -2.70
C PRO A 96 0.02 0.62 -3.77
N GLY A 97 -0.41 0.90 -5.01
CA GLY A 97 -0.13 0.07 -6.16
C GLY A 97 1.24 0.35 -6.78
N GLY A 98 1.48 -0.27 -7.93
CA GLY A 98 2.74 -0.16 -8.67
C GLY A 98 3.24 -1.51 -9.18
N GLY A 99 2.34 -2.48 -9.37
CA GLY A 99 2.64 -3.77 -9.98
C GLY A 99 3.61 -4.66 -9.22
N TYR A 100 3.85 -4.41 -7.94
CA TYR A 100 4.93 -5.00 -7.14
C TYR A 100 6.34 -4.61 -7.58
N HIS A 101 6.48 -3.57 -8.41
CA HIS A 101 7.77 -3.07 -8.87
C HIS A 101 8.16 -1.76 -8.19
N ILE A 102 7.18 -0.89 -7.97
CA ILE A 102 7.29 0.41 -7.29
C ILE A 102 6.07 0.63 -6.40
N LEU A 103 6.05 1.73 -5.65
CA LEU A 103 4.85 2.22 -4.96
C LEU A 103 4.49 3.63 -5.46
N ALA A 104 3.23 3.85 -5.84
CA ALA A 104 2.67 5.17 -6.16
C ALA A 104 2.35 5.93 -4.86
N VAL A 105 3.39 6.30 -4.11
CA VAL A 105 3.34 6.60 -2.68
C VAL A 105 2.58 7.88 -2.32
N ASP A 106 2.47 8.85 -3.24
CA ASP A 106 1.67 10.06 -3.06
C ASP A 106 0.20 9.83 -3.49
N LEU A 107 -0.03 9.45 -4.75
CA LEU A 107 -1.35 9.26 -5.36
C LEU A 107 -2.22 8.26 -4.60
N GLU A 108 -1.61 7.12 -4.23
CA GLU A 108 -2.28 5.97 -3.62
C GLU A 108 -1.86 5.75 -2.16
N GLY A 109 -1.17 6.73 -1.60
CA GLY A 109 -0.66 6.74 -0.23
C GLY A 109 -1.02 8.01 0.52
N THR A 110 -0.21 9.08 0.43
CA THR A 110 -0.43 10.29 1.24
C THR A 110 -1.72 11.02 0.92
N GLU A 111 -2.14 11.09 -0.35
CA GLU A 111 -3.43 11.67 -0.73
C GLU A 111 -4.61 10.87 -0.12
N VAL A 112 -4.45 9.55 0.01
CA VAL A 112 -5.42 8.68 0.69
C VAL A 112 -5.45 8.96 2.20
N CYS A 113 -4.28 9.14 2.81
CA CYS A 113 -4.18 9.47 4.23
C CYS A 113 -4.85 10.81 4.55
N ASP A 114 -4.67 11.82 3.69
CA ASP A 114 -5.34 13.11 3.83
C ASP A 114 -6.87 12.96 3.78
N TRP A 115 -7.39 12.15 2.85
CA TRP A 115 -8.82 11.85 2.77
C TRP A 115 -9.32 11.12 4.01
N LEU A 116 -8.69 10.03 4.44
CA LEU A 116 -9.09 9.25 5.62
C LEU A 116 -9.09 10.12 6.88
N ASN A 117 -8.05 10.93 7.05
CA ASN A 117 -7.97 11.86 8.18
C ASN A 117 -9.09 12.91 8.15
N SER A 118 -9.52 13.36 6.96
CA SER A 118 -10.61 14.32 6.83
C SER A 118 -11.97 13.78 7.30
N VAL A 119 -12.13 12.44 7.30
CA VAL A 119 -13.31 11.75 7.82
C VAL A 119 -13.11 11.13 9.20
N GLY A 120 -11.99 11.47 9.86
CA GLY A 120 -11.68 11.06 11.23
C GLY A 120 -11.16 9.64 11.40
N ILE A 121 -10.63 9.04 10.34
CA ILE A 121 -10.00 7.71 10.35
C ILE A 121 -8.48 7.89 10.36
N ALA A 122 -7.79 7.19 11.26
CA ALA A 122 -6.33 7.12 11.24
C ALA A 122 -5.85 6.36 9.99
N CYS A 123 -4.85 6.90 9.29
CA CYS A 123 -4.24 6.24 8.14
C CYS A 123 -2.87 5.69 8.52
N VAL A 124 -2.59 4.46 8.14
CA VAL A 124 -1.27 3.86 8.30
C VAL A 124 -0.76 3.46 6.91
N LEU A 125 0.10 4.31 6.34
CA LEU A 125 0.71 4.07 5.04
C LEU A 125 1.84 3.07 5.17
N VAL A 126 1.82 2.01 4.36
CA VAL A 126 2.86 0.97 4.35
C VAL A 126 3.66 1.04 3.06
N ASN A 127 4.94 1.31 3.21
CA ASN A 127 5.93 1.13 2.15
C ASN A 127 6.45 -0.31 2.22
N TYR A 128 5.73 -1.23 1.59
CA TYR A 128 6.09 -2.64 1.55
C TYR A 128 7.21 -2.91 0.54
N ARG A 129 7.91 -4.04 0.68
CA ARG A 129 9.06 -4.40 -0.15
C ARG A 129 8.74 -4.48 -1.64
N VAL A 130 9.50 -3.72 -2.43
CA VAL A 130 9.52 -3.72 -3.91
C VAL A 130 10.93 -3.40 -4.40
N PRO A 131 11.37 -3.85 -5.62
CA PRO A 131 10.63 -4.73 -6.51
C PRO A 131 10.54 -6.14 -5.96
N ASP A 132 9.47 -6.82 -6.35
CA ASP A 132 9.25 -8.23 -6.00
C ASP A 132 9.07 -9.06 -7.28
N SER A 133 9.27 -10.37 -7.19
CA SER A 133 9.10 -11.31 -8.31
C SER A 133 7.63 -11.47 -8.74
N GLY A 134 6.72 -10.91 -7.97
CA GLY A 134 5.28 -10.89 -8.23
C GLY A 134 4.45 -11.17 -6.99
N PRO A 135 3.12 -11.24 -7.13
CA PRO A 135 2.24 -11.54 -6.02
C PRO A 135 2.49 -12.94 -5.42
N TYR A 136 2.05 -13.13 -4.18
CA TYR A 136 2.00 -14.47 -3.58
C TYR A 136 1.25 -15.44 -4.52
N PRO A 137 1.73 -16.69 -4.74
CA PRO A 137 2.83 -17.34 -4.02
C PRO A 137 4.22 -17.19 -4.68
N LYS A 138 4.39 -16.40 -5.75
CA LYS A 138 5.71 -16.20 -6.37
C LYS A 138 6.69 -15.56 -5.39
N SER A 139 6.20 -14.64 -4.57
CA SER A 139 6.93 -14.11 -3.42
C SER A 139 5.99 -13.93 -2.23
N SER A 140 6.53 -14.12 -1.04
CA SER A 140 5.83 -13.88 0.22
C SER A 140 6.15 -12.49 0.82
N ALA A 141 7.12 -11.75 0.27
CA ALA A 141 7.68 -10.57 0.91
C ALA A 141 6.64 -9.49 1.22
N ALA A 142 5.88 -9.04 0.23
CA ALA A 142 4.86 -8.02 0.43
C ALA A 142 3.74 -8.49 1.38
N LEU A 143 3.32 -9.76 1.30
CA LEU A 143 2.28 -10.29 2.18
C LEU A 143 2.78 -10.48 3.63
N GLN A 144 4.06 -10.84 3.84
CA GLN A 144 4.68 -10.81 5.16
C GLN A 144 4.66 -9.40 5.76
N ASP A 145 5.02 -8.39 4.95
CA ASP A 145 5.01 -6.99 5.38
C ASP A 145 3.59 -6.52 5.74
N ALA A 146 2.58 -6.88 4.95
CA ALA A 146 1.19 -6.56 5.21
C ALA A 146 0.66 -7.22 6.49
N GLN A 147 0.95 -8.52 6.71
CA GLN A 147 0.60 -9.24 7.93
C GLN A 147 1.26 -8.59 9.17
N ARG A 148 2.54 -8.21 9.03
CA ARG A 148 3.30 -7.56 10.10
C ARG A 148 2.76 -6.17 10.41
N ALA A 149 2.50 -5.35 9.38
CA ALA A 149 1.94 -4.01 9.54
C ALA A 149 0.61 -4.03 10.31
N LEU A 150 -0.33 -4.90 9.93
CA LEU A 150 -1.62 -5.01 10.61
C LEU A 150 -1.47 -5.49 12.06
N GLY A 151 -0.55 -6.41 12.33
CA GLY A 151 -0.21 -6.85 13.68
C GLY A 151 0.32 -5.69 14.53
N LEU A 152 1.25 -4.89 14.00
CA LEU A 152 1.79 -3.71 14.67
C LEU A 152 0.71 -2.67 14.98
N VAL A 153 -0.16 -2.34 14.00
CA VAL A 153 -1.26 -1.39 14.22
C VAL A 153 -2.17 -1.89 15.33
N ARG A 154 -2.55 -3.15 15.31
CA ARG A 154 -3.47 -3.71 16.31
C ARG A 154 -2.83 -3.81 17.69
N SER A 155 -1.56 -4.18 17.79
CA SER A 155 -0.85 -4.28 19.07
C SER A 155 -0.59 -2.92 19.72
N ARG A 156 -0.43 -1.86 18.90
CA ARG A 156 -0.18 -0.49 19.37
C ARG A 156 -1.41 0.43 19.29
N ALA A 157 -2.58 -0.14 19.07
CA ALA A 157 -3.82 0.60 18.85
C ALA A 157 -4.12 1.62 19.97
N GLY A 158 -3.87 1.24 21.24
CA GLY A 158 -4.04 2.15 22.38
C GLY A 158 -3.13 3.38 22.34
N GLU A 159 -1.88 3.23 21.87
CA GLU A 159 -0.92 4.34 21.73
C GLU A 159 -1.36 5.34 20.65
N TRP A 160 -2.06 4.87 19.63
CA TRP A 160 -2.47 5.66 18.48
C TRP A 160 -3.96 6.01 18.48
N HIS A 161 -4.62 5.88 19.63
CA HIS A 161 -6.05 6.18 19.82
C HIS A 161 -6.94 5.45 18.82
N ILE A 162 -6.61 4.19 18.52
CA ILE A 162 -7.32 3.29 17.60
C ILE A 162 -8.06 2.21 18.41
N ASP A 163 -9.27 1.88 18.00
CA ASP A 163 -9.96 0.67 18.46
C ASP A 163 -9.38 -0.56 17.71
N PRO A 164 -8.77 -1.53 18.39
CA PRO A 164 -8.17 -2.70 17.73
C PRO A 164 -9.16 -3.61 17.00
N LYS A 165 -10.46 -3.36 17.13
CA LYS A 165 -11.54 -4.07 16.42
C LYS A 165 -12.07 -3.29 15.21
N ARG A 166 -11.45 -2.16 14.86
CA ARG A 166 -11.86 -1.27 13.77
C ARG A 166 -10.67 -0.92 12.86
N VAL A 167 -9.85 -1.94 12.53
CA VAL A 167 -8.65 -1.80 11.70
C VAL A 167 -8.91 -2.47 10.34
N GLY A 168 -9.11 -1.66 9.32
CA GLY A 168 -9.31 -2.12 7.94
C GLY A 168 -8.06 -1.99 7.09
N VAL A 169 -8.18 -2.42 5.83
CA VAL A 169 -7.17 -2.25 4.80
C VAL A 169 -7.75 -1.53 3.59
N LEU A 170 -6.91 -0.79 2.89
CA LEU A 170 -7.25 -0.17 1.62
C LEU A 170 -6.06 -0.34 0.68
N GLY A 171 -6.32 -0.80 -0.54
CA GLY A 171 -5.26 -0.94 -1.52
C GLY A 171 -5.69 -0.60 -2.93
N PHE A 172 -4.71 -0.30 -3.75
CA PHE A 172 -4.86 0.07 -5.15
C PHE A 172 -4.10 -0.88 -6.05
N SER A 173 -4.67 -1.33 -7.16
CA SER A 173 -3.97 -2.16 -8.15
C SER A 173 -3.30 -3.38 -7.50
N ALA A 174 -1.97 -3.49 -7.54
CA ALA A 174 -1.22 -4.53 -6.82
C ALA A 174 -1.42 -4.44 -5.29
N GLY A 175 -1.56 -3.24 -4.71
CA GLY A 175 -1.90 -3.04 -3.30
C GLY A 175 -3.32 -3.50 -2.97
N ALA A 176 -4.26 -3.42 -3.92
CA ALA A 176 -5.60 -4.00 -3.77
C ALA A 176 -5.56 -5.54 -3.78
N HIS A 177 -4.74 -6.14 -4.65
CA HIS A 177 -4.44 -7.57 -4.55
C HIS A 177 -3.85 -7.92 -3.19
N LEU A 178 -2.86 -7.14 -2.70
CA LEU A 178 -2.24 -7.35 -1.39
C LEU A 178 -3.27 -7.28 -0.25
N SER A 179 -4.22 -6.34 -0.33
CA SER A 179 -5.34 -6.23 0.61
C SER A 179 -6.26 -7.46 0.58
N ALA A 180 -6.59 -7.97 -0.61
CA ALA A 180 -7.36 -9.19 -0.78
C ALA A 180 -6.60 -10.44 -0.28
N ALA A 181 -5.30 -10.53 -0.60
CA ALA A 181 -4.43 -11.61 -0.13
C ALA A 181 -4.33 -11.61 1.41
N LEU A 182 -4.12 -10.46 2.05
CA LEU A 182 -4.14 -10.35 3.51
C LEU A 182 -5.51 -10.73 4.09
N SER A 183 -6.60 -10.36 3.43
CA SER A 183 -7.98 -10.68 3.83
C SER A 183 -8.32 -12.17 3.74
N THR A 184 -7.48 -12.98 3.12
CA THR A 184 -7.66 -14.43 2.94
C THR A 184 -6.54 -15.28 3.54
N HIS A 185 -5.39 -14.67 3.92
CA HIS A 185 -4.21 -15.34 4.48
C HIS A 185 -3.86 -14.85 5.89
N PHE A 186 -4.84 -14.56 6.70
CA PHE A 186 -4.65 -14.03 8.06
C PHE A 186 -4.56 -15.12 9.15
N GLU A 187 -4.96 -16.35 8.86
CA GLU A 187 -4.96 -17.42 9.85
C GLU A 187 -3.57 -17.98 10.15
N GLN A 188 -2.66 -17.87 9.16
CA GLN A 188 -1.27 -18.29 9.29
C GLN A 188 -0.34 -17.20 8.80
N ARG A 189 0.62 -16.79 9.63
CA ARG A 189 1.67 -15.87 9.22
C ARG A 189 2.68 -16.58 8.31
N LEU A 190 3.17 -15.86 7.31
CA LEU A 190 4.17 -16.35 6.37
C LEU A 190 5.61 -16.14 6.87
N TYR A 191 5.78 -15.93 8.17
CA TYR A 191 7.05 -15.74 8.84
C TYR A 191 6.96 -16.19 10.30
N GLU A 192 8.11 -16.49 10.92
CA GLU A 192 8.17 -16.82 12.34
C GLU A 192 7.89 -15.59 13.21
N PRO A 193 7.04 -15.68 14.23
CA PRO A 193 6.76 -14.58 15.15
C PRO A 193 8.03 -14.03 15.81
N ILE A 194 8.17 -12.71 15.85
CA ILE A 194 9.37 -12.04 16.40
C ILE A 194 9.10 -11.24 17.67
N ASP A 195 7.86 -10.83 17.92
CA ASP A 195 7.46 -10.09 19.12
C ASP A 195 5.95 -10.20 19.43
N ASP A 196 5.47 -9.38 20.36
CA ASP A 196 4.05 -9.41 20.80
C ASP A 196 3.07 -8.96 19.73
N ALA A 197 3.49 -8.17 18.73
CA ALA A 197 2.64 -7.77 17.62
C ALA A 197 2.26 -8.96 16.72
N ASP A 198 3.01 -10.05 16.79
CA ASP A 198 2.71 -11.26 16.03
C ASP A 198 1.78 -12.22 16.75
N LYS A 199 1.49 -11.96 18.04
CA LYS A 199 0.52 -12.72 18.83
C LYS A 199 -0.92 -12.26 18.61
N VAL A 200 -1.12 -11.04 18.06
CA VAL A 200 -2.47 -10.54 17.75
C VAL A 200 -2.86 -10.88 16.31
N SER A 201 -4.16 -10.90 16.04
CA SER A 201 -4.69 -11.21 14.71
C SER A 201 -4.23 -10.20 13.67
N CYS A 202 -3.79 -10.67 12.50
CA CYS A 202 -3.56 -9.84 11.32
C CYS A 202 -4.75 -9.85 10.33
N ARG A 203 -5.94 -10.33 10.75
CA ARG A 203 -7.16 -10.25 9.95
C ARG A 203 -7.66 -8.80 9.91
N PRO A 204 -7.90 -8.21 8.72
CA PRO A 204 -8.58 -6.91 8.63
C PRO A 204 -10.03 -7.02 9.11
N ASP A 205 -10.56 -5.93 9.68
CA ASP A 205 -11.97 -5.90 10.07
C ASP A 205 -12.88 -5.52 8.90
N PHE A 206 -12.33 -4.82 7.89
CA PHE A 206 -12.96 -4.51 6.61
C PHE A 206 -11.88 -4.26 5.53
N ALA A 207 -12.26 -4.29 4.24
CA ALA A 207 -11.35 -4.05 3.13
C ALA A 207 -11.94 -3.11 2.07
N VAL A 208 -11.13 -2.20 1.54
CA VAL A 208 -11.45 -1.34 0.40
C VAL A 208 -10.50 -1.69 -0.75
N ILE A 209 -11.05 -2.18 -1.85
CA ILE A 209 -10.33 -2.80 -2.97
C ILE A 209 -10.56 -1.92 -4.22
N VAL A 210 -9.54 -1.17 -4.62
CA VAL A 210 -9.65 -0.19 -5.70
C VAL A 210 -8.88 -0.66 -6.92
N TYR A 211 -9.56 -0.84 -8.03
CA TYR A 211 -9.04 -1.36 -9.32
C TYR A 211 -7.99 -2.49 -9.17
N PRO A 212 -8.35 -3.61 -8.53
CA PRO A 212 -7.40 -4.68 -8.25
C PRO A 212 -6.84 -5.31 -9.53
N GLY A 213 -5.58 -5.77 -9.46
CA GLY A 213 -5.00 -6.74 -10.38
C GLY A 213 -4.90 -8.13 -9.74
N TYR A 214 -4.45 -9.11 -10.52
CA TYR A 214 -4.04 -10.45 -10.07
C TYR A 214 -5.10 -11.31 -9.34
N LEU A 215 -6.36 -10.87 -9.24
CA LEU A 215 -7.46 -11.65 -8.65
C LEU A 215 -8.12 -12.57 -9.68
N ALA A 216 -8.00 -12.23 -10.96
CA ALA A 216 -8.39 -13.06 -12.11
C ALA A 216 -7.15 -13.36 -12.95
N LEU A 217 -7.04 -14.57 -13.48
CA LEU A 217 -5.89 -15.02 -14.28
C LEU A 217 -6.25 -14.93 -15.77
N ALA A 218 -5.76 -13.87 -16.43
CA ALA A 218 -6.08 -13.61 -17.84
C ALA A 218 -5.65 -14.78 -18.75
N GLU A 219 -4.52 -15.41 -18.47
CA GLU A 219 -4.01 -16.59 -19.18
C GLU A 219 -4.88 -17.84 -18.99
N GLN A 220 -5.80 -17.83 -18.03
CA GLN A 220 -6.77 -18.89 -17.75
C GLN A 220 -8.22 -18.43 -17.99
N ASN A 221 -8.42 -17.57 -19.00
CA ASN A 221 -9.73 -17.01 -19.36
C ASN A 221 -10.43 -16.34 -18.15
N PHE A 222 -9.67 -15.56 -17.40
CA PHE A 222 -10.12 -14.84 -16.20
C PHE A 222 -10.69 -15.75 -15.09
N ALA A 223 -10.19 -16.99 -14.99
CA ALA A 223 -10.50 -17.81 -13.84
C ALA A 223 -10.07 -17.12 -12.54
N PRO A 224 -10.82 -17.27 -11.44
CA PRO A 224 -10.39 -16.76 -10.12
C PRO A 224 -9.00 -17.27 -9.76
N ASN A 225 -8.15 -16.40 -9.23
CA ASN A 225 -6.85 -16.78 -8.71
C ASN A 225 -7.06 -17.72 -7.50
N SER A 226 -6.60 -18.98 -7.63
CA SER A 226 -6.78 -20.01 -6.62
C SER A 226 -6.11 -19.72 -5.29
N GLU A 227 -5.12 -18.81 -5.27
CA GLU A 227 -4.44 -18.38 -4.04
C GLU A 227 -5.30 -17.44 -3.18
N ILE A 228 -6.37 -16.87 -3.75
CA ILE A 228 -7.27 -15.98 -3.01
C ILE A 228 -8.46 -16.78 -2.46
N HIS A 229 -8.24 -17.47 -1.36
CA HIS A 229 -9.24 -18.34 -0.73
C HIS A 229 -10.24 -17.55 0.12
N VAL A 230 -11.31 -17.08 -0.51
CA VAL A 230 -12.41 -16.40 0.19
C VAL A 230 -13.22 -17.43 1.01
N THR A 231 -13.39 -17.14 2.29
CA THR A 231 -14.19 -17.93 3.24
C THR A 231 -15.20 -17.03 3.97
N GLU A 232 -16.10 -17.57 4.75
CA GLU A 232 -17.00 -16.80 5.61
C GLU A 232 -16.30 -15.91 6.63
N LYS A 233 -14.99 -16.14 6.89
CA LYS A 233 -14.15 -15.33 7.78
C LYS A 233 -13.48 -14.16 7.06
N THR A 234 -13.51 -14.09 5.74
CA THR A 234 -13.02 -12.95 4.95
C THR A 234 -13.77 -11.68 5.36
N PRO A 235 -13.11 -10.53 5.53
CA PRO A 235 -13.79 -9.31 5.99
C PRO A 235 -14.76 -8.75 4.96
N PRO A 236 -15.80 -7.99 5.39
CA PRO A 236 -16.64 -7.20 4.50
C PRO A 236 -15.80 -6.32 3.58
N SER A 237 -16.19 -6.19 2.30
CA SER A 237 -15.37 -5.54 1.30
C SER A 237 -16.15 -4.56 0.43
N PHE A 238 -15.54 -3.38 0.18
CA PHE A 238 -15.95 -2.42 -0.84
C PHE A 238 -15.03 -2.57 -2.05
N ILE A 239 -15.57 -2.57 -3.26
CA ILE A 239 -14.82 -2.79 -4.50
C ILE A 239 -15.22 -1.73 -5.52
N VAL A 240 -14.23 -1.14 -6.23
CA VAL A 240 -14.50 -0.19 -7.32
C VAL A 240 -13.50 -0.36 -8.46
N GLN A 241 -13.99 -0.39 -9.71
CA GLN A 241 -13.17 -0.48 -10.93
C GLN A 241 -13.92 0.07 -12.14
N ALA A 242 -13.18 0.39 -13.21
CA ALA A 242 -13.73 0.73 -14.52
C ALA A 242 -13.74 -0.49 -15.43
N GLU A 243 -14.72 -0.55 -16.35
CA GLU A 243 -14.82 -1.61 -17.37
C GLU A 243 -13.69 -1.49 -18.41
N ASP A 244 -13.31 -0.25 -18.74
CA ASP A 244 -12.23 0.06 -19.69
C ASP A 244 -10.82 -0.01 -19.06
N ASP A 245 -10.69 -0.56 -17.84
CA ASP A 245 -9.41 -0.75 -17.17
C ASP A 245 -8.53 -1.79 -17.89
N PRO A 246 -7.32 -1.44 -18.38
CA PRO A 246 -6.43 -2.40 -19.04
C PRO A 246 -5.91 -3.51 -18.11
N VAL A 247 -6.09 -3.39 -16.78
CA VAL A 247 -5.79 -4.45 -15.81
C VAL A 247 -6.95 -5.43 -15.64
N HIS A 248 -8.03 -5.23 -16.39
CA HIS A 248 -9.21 -6.08 -16.50
C HIS A 248 -10.17 -6.07 -15.30
N VAL A 249 -11.40 -5.64 -15.57
CA VAL A 249 -12.49 -5.54 -14.59
C VAL A 249 -12.91 -6.90 -13.99
N GLU A 250 -12.55 -7.98 -14.66
CA GLU A 250 -12.74 -9.36 -14.19
C GLU A 250 -12.11 -9.60 -12.81
N ASN A 251 -11.02 -8.92 -12.48
CA ASN A 251 -10.43 -8.99 -11.15
C ASN A 251 -11.44 -8.64 -10.04
N SER A 252 -12.19 -7.56 -10.22
CA SER A 252 -13.24 -7.14 -9.28
C SER A 252 -14.43 -8.10 -9.29
N THR A 253 -14.88 -8.53 -10.46
CA THR A 253 -16.10 -9.36 -10.59
C THR A 253 -15.91 -10.76 -10.02
N VAL A 254 -14.77 -11.42 -10.27
CA VAL A 254 -14.51 -12.75 -9.71
C VAL A 254 -14.38 -12.70 -8.19
N TYR A 255 -13.72 -11.67 -7.65
CA TYR A 255 -13.57 -11.51 -6.20
C TYR A 255 -14.92 -11.22 -5.52
N PHE A 256 -15.73 -10.33 -6.10
CA PHE A 256 -17.08 -10.07 -5.61
C PHE A 256 -17.95 -11.33 -5.59
N LEU A 257 -17.90 -12.15 -6.66
CA LEU A 257 -18.64 -13.41 -6.71
C LEU A 257 -18.14 -14.40 -5.66
N ALA A 258 -16.85 -14.47 -5.40
CA ALA A 258 -16.27 -15.29 -4.35
C ALA A 258 -16.77 -14.87 -2.96
N LEU A 259 -16.76 -13.55 -2.67
CA LEU A 259 -17.31 -13.00 -1.41
C LEU A 259 -18.80 -13.33 -1.24
N LYS A 260 -19.61 -13.09 -2.30
CA LYS A 260 -21.04 -13.42 -2.30
C LYS A 260 -21.29 -14.91 -2.00
N ASN A 261 -20.54 -15.79 -2.66
CA ASN A 261 -20.70 -17.25 -2.48
C ASN A 261 -20.32 -17.68 -1.06
N ALA A 262 -19.33 -17.04 -0.46
CA ALA A 262 -18.92 -17.22 0.93
C ALA A 262 -19.84 -16.51 1.95
N LYS A 263 -20.89 -15.81 1.49
CA LYS A 263 -21.83 -15.01 2.31
C LYS A 263 -21.15 -13.86 3.07
N VAL A 264 -20.06 -13.36 2.54
CA VAL A 264 -19.39 -12.18 3.07
C VAL A 264 -20.07 -10.93 2.49
N PRO A 265 -20.47 -9.94 3.32
CA PRO A 265 -21.03 -8.69 2.84
C PRO A 265 -20.04 -7.97 1.91
N ALA A 266 -20.49 -7.58 0.74
CA ALA A 266 -19.66 -6.87 -0.23
C ALA A 266 -20.50 -5.87 -1.02
N GLU A 267 -19.92 -4.70 -1.28
CA GLU A 267 -20.47 -3.67 -2.15
C GLU A 267 -19.50 -3.44 -3.30
N MET A 268 -20.01 -3.39 -4.55
CA MET A 268 -19.19 -3.22 -5.74
C MET A 268 -19.78 -2.16 -6.66
N HIS A 269 -18.91 -1.25 -7.13
CA HIS A 269 -19.24 -0.22 -8.09
C HIS A 269 -18.40 -0.38 -9.36
N LEU A 270 -19.06 -0.56 -10.48
CA LEU A 270 -18.43 -0.63 -11.80
C LEU A 270 -18.84 0.55 -12.66
N TYR A 271 -17.89 1.15 -13.34
CA TYR A 271 -18.07 2.29 -14.22
C TYR A 271 -17.64 1.93 -15.65
N ALA A 272 -18.32 2.47 -16.65
CA ALA A 272 -17.96 2.22 -18.04
C ALA A 272 -16.57 2.80 -18.39
N HIS A 273 -16.22 3.95 -17.76
CA HIS A 273 -14.99 4.66 -18.09
C HIS A 273 -14.26 5.11 -16.82
N GLY A 274 -12.94 5.03 -16.85
CA GLY A 274 -12.06 5.40 -15.75
C GLY A 274 -10.61 5.01 -15.98
N GLY A 275 -10.38 3.98 -16.76
CA GLY A 275 -9.06 3.38 -16.95
C GLY A 275 -8.50 2.86 -15.64
N HIS A 276 -7.17 2.96 -15.49
CA HIS A 276 -6.42 2.48 -14.34
C HIS A 276 -5.62 3.58 -13.66
N GLY A 277 -5.41 3.50 -12.34
CA GLY A 277 -4.49 4.38 -11.63
C GLY A 277 -5.00 5.81 -11.42
N TYR A 278 -6.31 6.02 -11.32
CA TYR A 278 -6.90 7.35 -11.10
C TYR A 278 -6.75 7.86 -9.63
N GLY A 279 -6.51 6.98 -8.67
CA GLY A 279 -6.39 7.33 -7.24
C GLY A 279 -7.62 8.07 -6.71
N LEU A 280 -7.39 9.19 -6.02
CA LEU A 280 -8.43 10.09 -5.49
C LEU A 280 -8.53 11.41 -6.30
N ARG A 281 -7.66 11.61 -7.30
CA ARG A 281 -7.59 12.88 -8.04
C ARG A 281 -8.84 13.06 -8.91
N ARG A 282 -9.57 14.14 -8.64
CA ARG A 282 -10.85 14.44 -9.29
C ARG A 282 -10.66 14.83 -10.76
N THR A 283 -11.51 14.25 -11.60
CA THR A 283 -11.70 14.59 -13.02
C THR A 283 -13.19 14.70 -13.30
N GLU A 284 -13.57 14.93 -14.56
CA GLU A 284 -14.98 14.92 -14.99
C GLU A 284 -15.60 13.49 -14.98
N LEU A 285 -14.78 12.44 -14.87
CA LEU A 285 -15.27 11.06 -14.85
C LEU A 285 -15.95 10.74 -13.52
N PRO A 286 -17.18 10.17 -13.54
CA PRO A 286 -17.93 9.84 -12.31
C PRO A 286 -17.17 8.92 -11.35
N ILE A 287 -16.36 8.00 -11.86
CA ILE A 287 -15.58 7.06 -11.05
C ILE A 287 -14.67 7.78 -10.05
N THR A 288 -14.16 8.96 -10.37
CA THR A 288 -13.28 9.72 -9.46
C THR A 288 -14.01 10.27 -8.22
N ALA A 289 -15.33 10.04 -8.10
CA ALA A 289 -16.13 10.31 -6.91
C ALA A 289 -16.24 9.10 -5.97
N TRP A 290 -15.58 7.98 -6.27
CA TRP A 290 -15.65 6.76 -5.48
C TRP A 290 -15.41 6.94 -3.97
N PRO A 291 -14.56 7.91 -3.48
CA PRO A 291 -14.38 8.08 -2.04
C PRO A 291 -15.67 8.36 -1.29
N LYS A 292 -16.63 9.08 -1.92
CA LYS A 292 -17.95 9.34 -1.31
C LYS A 292 -18.81 8.10 -1.16
N LEU A 293 -18.69 7.15 -2.10
CA LEU A 293 -19.37 5.85 -2.00
C LEU A 293 -18.73 4.99 -0.90
N ALA A 294 -17.40 4.99 -0.82
CA ALA A 294 -16.69 4.30 0.25
C ALA A 294 -17.04 4.89 1.64
N GLU A 295 -17.14 6.22 1.78
CA GLU A 295 -17.60 6.87 3.02
C GLU A 295 -19.00 6.36 3.41
N ALA A 296 -19.96 6.38 2.46
CA ALA A 296 -21.31 5.90 2.70
C ALA A 296 -21.33 4.41 3.09
N TRP A 297 -20.52 3.58 2.43
CA TRP A 297 -20.40 2.16 2.79
C TRP A 297 -19.80 1.99 4.19
N LEU A 298 -18.75 2.74 4.57
CA LEU A 298 -18.15 2.72 5.91
C LEU A 298 -19.15 3.11 7.01
N GLU A 299 -20.14 3.95 6.70
CA GLU A 299 -21.26 4.24 7.61
C GLU A 299 -22.16 2.99 7.79
N THR A 300 -22.47 2.27 6.71
CA THR A 300 -23.34 1.07 6.78
C THR A 300 -22.75 -0.06 7.62
N ILE A 301 -21.43 -0.15 7.67
CA ILE A 301 -20.70 -1.15 8.49
C ILE A 301 -20.21 -0.55 9.83
N HIS A 302 -20.69 0.63 10.21
CA HIS A 302 -20.45 1.29 11.50
C HIS A 302 -18.97 1.64 11.78
N ILE A 303 -18.18 1.86 10.74
CA ILE A 303 -16.78 2.33 10.87
C ILE A 303 -16.71 3.85 11.06
N VAL A 304 -17.57 4.60 10.41
CA VAL A 304 -17.79 6.03 10.68
C VAL A 304 -19.22 6.24 11.17
N ALA A 305 -19.45 7.29 11.94
CA ALA A 305 -20.81 7.63 12.36
C ALA A 305 -21.58 8.18 11.16
N SER A 306 -22.85 7.79 11.01
CA SER A 306 -23.76 8.35 10.02
C SER A 306 -23.78 9.87 10.16
N GLY A 307 -23.69 10.57 9.04
CA GLY A 307 -23.53 12.02 9.00
C GLY A 307 -24.54 12.79 9.86
N GLN A 308 -24.02 13.65 10.68
CA GLN A 308 -24.76 14.78 11.28
C GLN A 308 -24.72 15.97 10.33
#